data_76b8154f5f092a0eb12ee49bbb7f4a04
#
_entry.id   76b8154f5f092a0eb12ee49bbb7f4a04
#
_cell.length_a   1.000
_cell.length_b   1.000
_cell.length_c   1.000
_cell.angle_alpha   90.00
_cell.angle_beta   90.00
_cell.angle_gamma   90.00
#
_symmetry.space_group_name_H-M   'P 1'
#
loop_
_entity.id
_entity.type
_entity.pdbx_description
1 polymer ?
#
loop_
_entity_poly.entity_id
_entity_poly.type
_entity_poly.pdbx_seq_one_letter_code
_entity_poly.pdbx_strand_id
1 'polypeptide(L)'
;MRARDVTVASVRARIVVQVSKRRLTFFRRGRRVLTTTVAVGSSATPTPTGSYYVNQRLIPSDSGGPFGPGAIGISAYSNVLTGWTQGGPIAIHGTNEPWSIGRAVSNGCIRVRNPVLRKLFASTPAGTPVVILR
;
A
#
# COMPACT_ATOMS: atom_id res chain seq x y z
N MET A 1 9.19 3.65 27.89
CA MET A 1 8.81 3.57 27.40
C MET A 1 8.89 3.58 26.47
N ARG A 2 9.29 3.26 26.07
CA ARG A 2 9.37 3.09 25.32
C ARG A 2 8.50 2.52 24.34
N ALA A 3 7.64 1.50 24.48
CA ALA A 3 6.59 1.09 23.54
C ALA A 3 5.80 2.30 23.08
N ARG A 4 5.59 3.23 23.98
CA ARG A 4 4.88 4.45 23.65
C ARG A 4 5.62 5.30 22.64
N ASP A 5 6.94 5.37 22.73
CA ASP A 5 7.74 6.13 21.77
C ASP A 5 7.66 5.51 20.39
N VAL A 6 7.68 4.20 20.30
CA VAL A 6 7.52 3.49 19.04
C VAL A 6 6.14 3.79 18.44
N THR A 7 5.10 3.74 19.27
CA THR A 7 3.75 4.04 18.82
C THR A 7 3.64 5.47 18.27
N VAL A 8 4.23 6.44 18.95
CA VAL A 8 4.22 7.82 18.49
C VAL A 8 4.93 7.95 17.15
N ALA A 9 6.08 7.29 16.99
CA ALA A 9 6.81 7.33 15.72
C ALA A 9 5.97 6.74 14.59
N SER A 10 5.26 5.63 14.82
CA SER A 10 4.39 5.01 13.83
C SER A 10 3.22 5.93 13.47
N VAL A 11 2.60 6.57 14.44
CA VAL A 11 1.45 7.45 14.21
C VAL A 11 1.85 8.67 13.38
N ARG A 12 3.10 9.10 13.46
CA ARG A 12 3.56 10.25 12.68
C ARG A 12 3.73 9.93 11.19
N ALA A 13 3.87 8.67 10.83
CA ALA A 13 3.89 8.27 9.43
C ALA A 13 2.46 7.96 9.01
N ARG A 14 2.10 8.32 7.77
CA ARG A 14 0.76 8.08 7.26
C ARG A 14 0.81 7.97 5.75
N ILE A 15 0.01 7.07 5.21
CA ILE A 15 -0.18 6.91 3.78
C ILE A 15 -1.61 7.30 3.43
N VAL A 16 -1.77 8.07 2.37
CA VAL A 16 -3.09 8.43 1.84
C VAL A 16 -3.14 8.03 0.38
N VAL A 17 -4.14 7.25 0.00
CA VAL A 17 -4.36 6.83 -1.38
C VAL A 17 -5.66 7.45 -1.87
N GLN A 18 -5.61 8.10 -3.03
CA GLN A 18 -6.79 8.63 -3.72
C GLN A 18 -7.03 7.77 -4.95
N VAL A 19 -8.04 6.91 -4.88
CA VAL A 19 -8.29 5.90 -5.91
C VAL A 19 -8.60 6.53 -7.26
N SER A 20 -9.50 7.51 -7.30
CA SER A 20 -9.91 8.13 -8.57
C SER A 20 -8.77 8.86 -9.26
N LYS A 21 -7.81 9.34 -8.50
CA LYS A 21 -6.63 10.04 -9.04
C LYS A 21 -5.45 9.11 -9.23
N ARG A 22 -5.56 7.87 -8.78
CA ARG A 22 -4.49 6.87 -8.81
C ARG A 22 -3.20 7.45 -8.23
N ARG A 23 -3.33 7.99 -7.02
CA ARG A 23 -2.24 8.72 -6.38
C ARG A 23 -2.06 8.26 -4.95
N LEU A 24 -0.81 8.07 -4.55
CA LEU A 24 -0.44 7.76 -3.17
C LEU A 24 0.45 8.88 -2.66
N THR A 25 0.15 9.35 -1.46
CA THR A 25 0.95 10.36 -0.78
C THR A 25 1.42 9.81 0.55
N PHE A 26 2.70 9.94 0.83
CA PHE A 26 3.29 9.55 2.10
C PHE A 26 3.60 10.79 2.91
N PHE A 27 3.12 10.80 4.15
CA PHE A 27 3.35 11.89 5.10
C PHE A 27 4.19 11.38 6.27
N ARG A 28 5.05 12.25 6.76
CA ARG A 28 5.79 12.02 8.00
C ARG A 28 5.76 13.30 8.80
N ARG A 29 5.33 13.19 10.07
CA ARG A 29 5.21 14.34 10.97
C ARG A 29 4.37 15.46 10.38
N GLY A 30 3.29 15.08 9.71
CA GLY A 30 2.38 16.04 9.10
C GLY A 30 2.87 16.66 7.81
N ARG A 31 4.05 16.30 7.34
CA ARG A 31 4.63 16.84 6.11
C ARG A 31 4.58 15.82 5.01
N ARG A 32 4.26 16.28 3.81
CA ARG A 32 4.28 15.44 2.62
C ARG A 32 5.72 15.12 2.25
N VAL A 33 6.06 13.83 2.27
CA VAL A 33 7.40 13.37 1.92
C VAL A 33 7.48 13.06 0.44
N LEU A 34 6.47 12.36 -0.10
CA LEU A 34 6.42 12.06 -1.52
C LEU A 34 4.97 11.87 -1.98
N THR A 35 4.77 12.07 -3.26
CA THR A 35 3.52 11.76 -3.94
C THR A 35 3.88 11.01 -5.22
N THR A 36 3.15 9.94 -5.52
CA THR A 36 3.44 9.12 -6.68
C THR A 36 2.16 8.60 -7.31
N THR A 37 2.22 8.32 -8.60
CA THR A 37 1.14 7.66 -9.32
C THR A 37 1.19 6.17 -9.04
N VAL A 38 0.02 5.54 -8.88
CA VAL A 38 -0.08 4.13 -8.53
C VAL A 38 -1.09 3.44 -9.44
N ALA A 39 -1.08 2.10 -9.43
CA ALA A 39 -2.15 1.30 -9.99
C ALA A 39 -3.10 0.92 -8.88
N VAL A 40 -4.37 0.83 -9.21
CA VAL A 40 -5.43 0.48 -8.25
C VAL A 40 -6.29 -0.64 -8.80
N GLY A 41 -7.25 -1.11 -8.01
CA GLY A 41 -8.16 -2.15 -8.43
C GLY A 41 -9.02 -1.75 -9.62
N SER A 42 -9.31 -2.75 -10.45
CA SER A 42 -10.23 -2.56 -11.58
C SER A 42 -11.65 -2.30 -11.07
N SER A 43 -12.55 -1.92 -11.98
CA SER A 43 -13.95 -1.70 -11.60
C SER A 43 -14.63 -2.99 -11.09
N ALA A 44 -14.14 -4.15 -11.53
CA ALA A 44 -14.68 -5.43 -11.06
C ALA A 44 -14.16 -5.82 -9.68
N THR A 45 -12.96 -5.39 -9.33
CA THR A 45 -12.32 -5.67 -8.05
C THR A 45 -11.70 -4.40 -7.48
N PRO A 46 -12.54 -3.44 -7.06
CA PRO A 46 -12.06 -2.12 -6.68
C PRO A 46 -11.25 -2.15 -5.38
N THR A 47 -10.33 -1.21 -5.28
CA THR A 47 -9.61 -0.98 -4.02
C THR A 47 -10.60 -0.44 -2.98
N PRO A 48 -10.73 -1.09 -1.82
CA PRO A 48 -11.71 -0.65 -0.82
C PRO A 48 -11.29 0.65 -0.15
N THR A 49 -12.22 1.57 0.01
CA THR A 49 -11.98 2.82 0.74
C THR A 49 -12.15 2.61 2.23
N GLY A 50 -11.50 3.43 3.02
CA GLY A 50 -11.61 3.38 4.48
C GLY A 50 -10.31 3.76 5.16
N SER A 51 -10.30 3.58 6.47
CA SER A 51 -9.14 3.83 7.31
C SER A 51 -8.59 2.49 7.78
N TYR A 52 -7.33 2.27 7.47
CA TYR A 52 -6.66 0.99 7.72
C TYR A 52 -5.30 1.24 8.37
N TYR A 53 -4.56 0.18 8.59
CA TYR A 53 -3.20 0.25 9.12
C TYR A 53 -2.35 -0.87 8.53
N VAL A 54 -1.04 -0.67 8.53
CA VAL A 54 -0.09 -1.69 8.09
C VAL A 54 -0.09 -2.82 9.11
N ASN A 55 -0.37 -4.05 8.67
CA ASN A 55 -0.41 -5.20 9.56
C ASN A 55 0.53 -6.32 9.16
N GLN A 56 1.16 -6.22 7.98
CA GLN A 56 2.07 -7.26 7.53
C GLN A 56 3.08 -6.66 6.57
N ARG A 57 4.30 -7.19 6.60
CA ARG A 57 5.37 -6.73 5.70
C ARG A 57 6.05 -7.97 5.15
N LEU A 58 6.15 -8.04 3.82
CA LEU A 58 6.65 -9.21 3.13
C LEU A 58 7.77 -8.84 2.18
N ILE A 59 8.88 -9.57 2.24
CA ILE A 59 9.94 -9.48 1.26
C ILE A 59 9.93 -10.80 0.49
N PRO A 60 9.50 -10.79 -0.79
CA PRO A 60 9.43 -12.01 -1.57
C PRO A 60 10.82 -12.57 -1.85
N SER A 61 10.89 -13.89 -2.08
CA SER A 61 12.15 -14.52 -2.47
C SER A 61 12.60 -14.11 -3.86
N ASP A 62 11.67 -13.67 -4.72
CA ASP A 62 11.96 -13.24 -6.09
C ASP A 62 11.49 -11.80 -6.26
N SER A 63 12.44 -10.87 -6.29
CA SER A 63 12.13 -9.46 -6.48
C SER A 63 11.70 -9.13 -7.90
N GLY A 64 11.87 -10.04 -8.85
CA GLY A 64 11.37 -9.89 -10.21
C GLY A 64 9.94 -10.38 -10.39
N GLY A 65 9.29 -10.83 -9.34
CA GLY A 65 7.91 -11.30 -9.37
C GLY A 65 6.88 -10.20 -9.27
N PRO A 66 5.61 -10.58 -9.15
CA PRO A 66 4.49 -9.61 -9.21
C PRO A 66 4.46 -8.60 -8.07
N PHE A 67 5.12 -8.87 -6.96
CA PHE A 67 5.19 -7.93 -5.84
C PHE A 67 6.45 -7.06 -5.87
N GLY A 68 7.31 -7.23 -6.90
CA GLY A 68 8.57 -6.51 -6.95
C GLY A 68 9.41 -6.76 -5.70
N PRO A 69 10.01 -5.71 -5.11
CA PRO A 69 10.89 -5.88 -3.96
C PRO A 69 10.15 -6.10 -2.64
N GLY A 70 8.83 -5.96 -2.59
CA GLY A 70 8.13 -6.16 -1.33
C GLY A 70 6.67 -5.85 -1.37
N ALA A 71 5.98 -6.21 -0.29
CA ALA A 71 4.58 -5.92 -0.10
C ALA A 71 4.33 -5.42 1.32
N ILE A 72 3.53 -4.38 1.42
CA ILE A 72 3.08 -3.78 2.67
C ILE A 72 1.61 -4.16 2.81
N GLY A 73 1.33 -5.19 3.60
CA GLY A 73 -0.04 -5.62 3.85
C GLY A 73 -0.76 -4.65 4.74
N ILE A 74 -2.02 -4.35 4.42
CA ILE A 74 -2.83 -3.47 5.24
C ILE A 74 -4.08 -4.20 5.71
N SER A 75 -4.77 -3.64 6.69
CA SER A 75 -5.92 -4.29 7.32
C SER A 75 -7.19 -4.24 6.48
N ALA A 76 -7.08 -3.93 5.20
CA ALA A 76 -8.19 -3.92 4.27
C ALA A 76 -8.35 -5.27 3.59
N TYR A 77 -9.59 -5.60 3.22
CA TYR A 77 -9.91 -6.78 2.43
C TYR A 77 -10.81 -6.40 1.28
N SER A 78 -10.64 -7.10 0.16
CA SER A 78 -11.52 -6.91 -0.99
C SER A 78 -12.97 -7.21 -0.59
N ASN A 79 -13.91 -6.43 -1.12
CA ASN A 79 -15.33 -6.69 -0.94
C ASN A 79 -15.85 -7.76 -1.91
N VAL A 80 -15.01 -8.19 -2.84
CA VAL A 80 -15.39 -9.13 -3.91
C VAL A 80 -14.66 -10.46 -3.75
N LEU A 81 -13.34 -10.40 -3.52
CA LEU A 81 -12.49 -11.57 -3.43
C LEU A 81 -12.27 -11.96 -1.97
N THR A 82 -12.08 -13.26 -1.72
CA THR A 82 -11.85 -13.78 -0.38
C THR A 82 -10.58 -14.62 -0.36
N GLY A 83 -9.88 -14.63 0.79
CA GLY A 83 -8.69 -15.44 0.99
C GLY A 83 -7.48 -14.96 0.19
N TRP A 84 -6.32 -15.49 0.54
CA TRP A 84 -5.06 -15.10 -0.08
C TRP A 84 -4.96 -15.54 -1.53
N THR A 85 -5.47 -16.73 -1.84
CA THR A 85 -5.35 -17.28 -3.18
C THR A 85 -6.15 -16.49 -4.19
N GLN A 86 -7.19 -15.78 -3.75
CA GLN A 86 -8.03 -14.95 -4.61
C GLN A 86 -7.68 -13.47 -4.50
N GLY A 87 -6.69 -13.10 -3.68
CA GLY A 87 -6.30 -11.72 -3.52
C GLY A 87 -7.22 -10.91 -2.59
N GLY A 88 -7.89 -11.58 -1.65
CA GLY A 88 -8.77 -10.90 -0.70
C GLY A 88 -8.06 -9.87 0.18
N PRO A 89 -6.92 -10.20 0.82
CA PRO A 89 -6.14 -9.22 1.57
C PRO A 89 -5.52 -8.19 0.63
N ILE A 90 -5.55 -6.93 1.05
CA ILE A 90 -5.05 -5.82 0.24
C ILE A 90 -3.65 -5.44 0.70
N ALA A 91 -2.80 -5.10 -0.26
CA ALA A 91 -1.44 -4.67 0.02
C ALA A 91 -1.03 -3.53 -0.91
N ILE A 92 -0.04 -2.77 -0.45
CA ILE A 92 0.70 -1.82 -1.27
C ILE A 92 2.00 -2.54 -1.61
N HIS A 93 2.26 -2.76 -2.89
CA HIS A 93 3.43 -3.56 -3.29
C HIS A 93 4.07 -3.02 -4.56
N GLY A 94 5.30 -3.46 -4.82
CA GLY A 94 5.95 -3.20 -6.07
C GLY A 94 5.35 -4.04 -7.18
N THR A 95 6.01 -4.07 -8.33
CA THR A 95 5.44 -4.75 -9.49
C THR A 95 6.53 -5.15 -10.48
N ASN A 96 6.26 -6.21 -11.23
CA ASN A 96 7.06 -6.55 -12.41
C ASN A 96 6.38 -6.09 -13.70
N GLU A 97 5.32 -5.27 -13.55
CA GLU A 97 4.56 -4.74 -14.68
C GLU A 97 4.49 -3.20 -14.56
N PRO A 98 5.63 -2.51 -14.75
CA PRO A 98 5.68 -1.06 -14.52
C PRO A 98 4.72 -0.26 -15.42
N TRP A 99 4.33 -0.83 -16.56
CA TRP A 99 3.35 -0.21 -17.44
C TRP A 99 1.95 -0.11 -16.83
N SER A 100 1.69 -0.87 -15.77
CA SER A 100 0.38 -0.86 -15.11
C SER A 100 0.18 0.36 -14.21
N ILE A 101 1.24 1.05 -13.87
CA ILE A 101 1.16 2.24 -13.00
C ILE A 101 0.31 3.32 -13.68
N GLY A 102 -0.64 3.86 -12.93
CA GLY A 102 -1.58 4.85 -13.44
C GLY A 102 -2.88 4.25 -13.96
N ARG A 103 -3.05 2.94 -13.85
CA ARG A 103 -4.21 2.23 -14.38
C ARG A 103 -5.01 1.56 -13.27
N ALA A 104 -6.26 1.27 -13.55
CA ALA A 104 -7.16 0.53 -12.65
C ALA A 104 -7.23 -0.91 -13.15
N VAL A 105 -6.24 -1.73 -12.81
CA VAL A 105 -6.06 -3.04 -13.40
C VAL A 105 -5.79 -4.17 -12.40
N SER A 106 -5.63 -3.85 -11.11
CA SER A 106 -5.31 -4.87 -10.12
C SER A 106 -6.57 -5.54 -9.57
N ASN A 107 -6.38 -6.54 -8.71
CA ASN A 107 -7.47 -7.19 -7.99
C ASN A 107 -7.80 -6.49 -6.67
N GLY A 108 -7.41 -5.22 -6.54
CA GLY A 108 -7.68 -4.40 -5.37
C GLY A 108 -6.42 -3.86 -4.72
N CYS A 109 -5.29 -4.52 -4.90
CA CYS A 109 -4.01 -4.04 -4.36
C CYS A 109 -3.55 -2.77 -5.05
N ILE A 110 -2.71 -2.02 -4.35
CA ILE A 110 -2.15 -0.77 -4.84
C ILE A 110 -0.72 -1.07 -5.28
N ARG A 111 -0.43 -0.87 -6.58
CA ARG A 111 0.91 -1.09 -7.12
C ARG A 111 1.66 0.23 -7.19
N VAL A 112 2.86 0.25 -6.66
CA VAL A 112 3.75 1.41 -6.74
C VAL A 112 5.02 1.03 -7.49
N ARG A 113 5.71 2.04 -8.02
CA ARG A 113 7.00 1.80 -8.67
C ARG A 113 7.97 1.23 -7.65
N ASN A 114 8.80 0.30 -8.09
CA ASN A 114 9.70 -0.41 -7.17
C ASN A 114 10.62 0.50 -6.35
N PRO A 115 11.23 1.55 -6.91
CA PRO A 115 12.04 2.44 -6.07
C PRO A 115 11.23 3.14 -5.00
N VAL A 116 9.98 3.49 -5.29
CA VAL A 116 9.09 4.12 -4.31
C VAL A 116 8.70 3.11 -3.24
N LEU A 117 8.42 1.87 -3.65
CA LEU A 117 8.08 0.81 -2.68
C LEU A 117 9.19 0.63 -1.67
N ARG A 118 10.44 0.63 -2.11
CA ARG A 118 11.57 0.49 -1.20
C ARG A 118 11.61 1.60 -0.15
N LYS A 119 11.33 2.84 -0.57
CA LYS A 119 11.28 3.98 0.36
C LYS A 119 10.13 3.83 1.36
N LEU A 120 8.96 3.49 0.86
CA LEU A 120 7.80 3.29 1.73
C LEU A 120 8.05 2.15 2.71
N PHE A 121 8.55 1.02 2.21
CA PHE A 121 8.79 -0.15 3.03
C PHE A 121 9.71 0.16 4.20
N ALA A 122 10.73 0.96 3.97
CA ALA A 122 11.68 1.33 5.01
C ALA A 122 11.07 2.25 6.07
N SER A 123 9.97 2.93 5.76
CA SER A 123 9.44 4.01 6.60
C SER A 123 8.05 3.73 7.17
N THR A 124 7.46 2.57 6.88
CA THR A 124 6.10 2.26 7.31
C THR A 124 6.05 0.95 8.08
N PRO A 125 6.41 0.99 9.36
CA PRO A 125 6.32 -0.20 10.21
C PRO A 125 4.85 -0.60 10.43
N ALA A 126 4.65 -1.79 11.00
CA ALA A 126 3.32 -2.23 11.38
C ALA A 126 2.67 -1.18 12.27
N GLY A 127 1.38 -0.94 12.06
CA GLY A 127 0.63 0.08 12.77
C GLY A 127 0.54 1.42 12.05
N THR A 128 1.33 1.63 11.00
CA THR A 128 1.26 2.89 10.22
C THR A 128 -0.13 3.07 9.63
N PRO A 129 -0.80 4.21 9.86
CA PRO A 129 -2.12 4.46 9.29
C PRO A 129 -2.09 4.56 7.77
N VAL A 130 -3.11 3.97 7.15
CA VAL A 130 -3.32 4.03 5.70
C VAL A 130 -4.78 4.42 5.46
N VAL A 131 -4.99 5.54 4.79
CA VAL A 131 -6.34 6.02 4.46
C VAL A 131 -6.51 5.91 2.96
N ILE A 132 -7.59 5.24 2.54
CA ILE A 132 -7.90 5.08 1.13
C ILE A 132 -9.18 5.84 0.86
N LEU A 133 -9.07 6.86 0.03
CA LEU A 133 -10.17 7.72 -0.38
C LEU A 133 -10.55 7.40 -1.82
N ARG A 134 -11.78 7.70 -2.16
CA ARG A 134 -12.28 7.50 -3.51
C ARG A 134 -11.50 8.33 -4.53
#